data_014b6a25970d9a730bdb3cb2221e4571
#
_entry.id   014b6a25970d9a730bdb3cb2221e4571
#
_cell.length_a   1.000
_cell.length_b   1.000
_cell.length_c   1.000
_cell.angle_alpha   90.00
_cell.angle_beta   90.00
_cell.angle_gamma   90.00
#
_symmetry.space_group_name_H-M   'P 1'
#
loop_
_entity.id
_entity.type
_entity.pdbx_description
1 polymer ?
#
loop_
_entity_poly.entity_id
_entity_poly.type
_entity_poly.pdbx_seq_one_letter_code
_entity_poly.pdbx_strand_id
1 'polypeptide(L)'
;MTIYLPIAELSVNIFIILGMGAAVGFLSGMFGVGGGFLITPLLIFYNIPPVVAVATGANQVVASSISGAISHFRRGSLDVKLGTVLLVGGLAGATVGIWIFSLLRAIGQLDLIISLMYVIFLGTVGGLMLLESINAMRRAARNEPPVPRKPGHQHWVHKLPLKVRFKKSKIFLSVIPIVALGFAIGILTSIMGVGGGFIMVPAMIYLLRIPTNVVVGTSLFQIIFVTAYTTIVQAATNFSVDIVLALILMVAGVIGAQYGVRVGQKLRGEQLRALLGLLVLAVGVRLAIALVVTPADVYSVVMGVGN
;
A
#
# COMPACT_ATOMS: atom_id res chain seq x y z
N MET A 1 25.93 -11.31 -8.51
CA MET A 1 25.86 -10.37 -9.65
C MET A 1 25.35 -9.04 -9.11
N THR A 2 26.21 -8.03 -9.11
CA THR A 2 25.86 -6.67 -8.63
C THR A 2 25.45 -5.80 -9.80
N ILE A 3 24.48 -4.93 -9.61
CA ILE A 3 24.02 -3.93 -10.57
C ILE A 3 24.10 -2.57 -9.92
N TYR A 4 24.52 -1.55 -10.67
CA TYR A 4 24.54 -0.18 -10.20
C TYR A 4 23.20 0.50 -10.46
N LEU A 5 22.66 1.16 -9.43
CA LEU A 5 21.42 1.93 -9.50
C LEU A 5 21.76 3.42 -9.69
N PRO A 6 21.44 4.02 -10.86
CA PRO A 6 21.90 5.37 -11.17
C PRO A 6 21.33 6.46 -10.26
N ILE A 7 20.05 6.32 -9.85
CA ILE A 7 19.37 7.34 -9.03
C ILE A 7 19.61 7.11 -7.54
N ALA A 8 19.74 5.84 -7.12
CA ALA A 8 20.07 5.49 -5.73
C ALA A 8 21.57 5.63 -5.41
N GLU A 9 22.42 5.76 -6.45
CA GLU A 9 23.89 5.84 -6.35
C GLU A 9 24.52 4.68 -5.57
N LEU A 10 23.91 3.47 -5.66
CA LEU A 10 24.30 2.30 -4.91
C LEU A 10 24.46 1.08 -5.81
N SER A 11 25.43 0.22 -5.44
CA SER A 11 25.57 -1.10 -6.05
C SER A 11 24.83 -2.15 -5.24
N VAL A 12 23.84 -2.80 -5.85
CA VAL A 12 22.95 -3.77 -5.18
C VAL A 12 23.07 -5.16 -5.81
N ASN A 13 22.81 -6.20 -5.01
CA ASN A 13 22.73 -7.56 -5.53
C ASN A 13 21.37 -7.80 -6.21
N ILE A 14 21.38 -8.10 -7.51
CA ILE A 14 20.17 -8.29 -8.31
C ILE A 14 19.26 -9.42 -7.76
N PHE A 15 19.87 -10.52 -7.26
CA PHE A 15 19.09 -11.64 -6.73
C PHE A 15 18.35 -11.30 -5.44
N ILE A 16 18.91 -10.40 -4.61
CA ILE A 16 18.25 -9.93 -3.39
C ILE A 16 17.05 -9.05 -3.77
N ILE A 17 17.23 -8.13 -4.72
CA ILE A 17 16.14 -7.27 -5.21
C ILE A 17 15.03 -8.09 -5.87
N LEU A 18 15.38 -9.06 -6.72
CA LEU A 18 14.42 -10.00 -7.31
C LEU A 18 13.68 -10.80 -6.23
N GLY A 19 14.40 -11.31 -5.23
CA GLY A 19 13.80 -12.03 -4.10
C GLY A 19 12.83 -11.17 -3.30
N MET A 20 13.21 -9.94 -2.96
CA MET A 20 12.32 -8.98 -2.29
C MET A 20 11.10 -8.65 -3.14
N GLY A 21 11.30 -8.35 -4.42
CA GLY A 21 10.21 -8.06 -5.35
C GLY A 21 9.24 -9.24 -5.49
N ALA A 22 9.75 -10.47 -5.62
CA ALA A 22 8.93 -11.67 -5.73
C ALA A 22 8.18 -11.98 -4.42
N ALA A 23 8.84 -11.87 -3.26
CA ALA A 23 8.22 -12.08 -1.96
C ALA A 23 7.09 -11.08 -1.69
N VAL A 24 7.36 -9.80 -1.92
CA VAL A 24 6.35 -8.74 -1.76
C VAL A 24 5.22 -8.89 -2.79
N GLY A 25 5.54 -9.21 -4.03
CA GLY A 25 4.55 -9.52 -5.06
C GLY A 25 3.66 -10.71 -4.66
N PHE A 26 4.25 -11.79 -4.14
CA PHE A 26 3.53 -12.96 -3.63
C PHE A 26 2.54 -12.56 -2.51
N LEU A 27 3.00 -11.81 -1.53
CA LEU A 27 2.16 -11.31 -0.44
C LEU A 27 1.08 -10.36 -0.97
N SER A 28 1.42 -9.47 -1.89
CA SER A 28 0.47 -8.59 -2.58
C SER A 28 -0.64 -9.37 -3.28
N GLY A 29 -0.29 -10.39 -4.05
CA GLY A 29 -1.25 -11.26 -4.72
C GLY A 29 -2.11 -12.05 -3.75
N MET A 30 -1.53 -12.53 -2.66
CA MET A 30 -2.22 -13.31 -1.64
C MET A 30 -3.25 -12.48 -0.86
N PHE A 31 -2.90 -11.24 -0.51
CA PHE A 31 -3.75 -10.35 0.30
C PHE A 31 -4.61 -9.38 -0.54
N GLY A 32 -4.27 -9.17 -1.81
CA GLY A 32 -4.96 -8.21 -2.68
C GLY A 32 -4.78 -6.75 -2.30
N VAL A 33 -3.66 -6.39 -1.68
CA VAL A 33 -3.41 -5.08 -1.06
C VAL A 33 -2.49 -4.18 -1.91
N GLY A 34 -1.91 -4.72 -3.00
CA GLY A 34 -1.03 -3.94 -3.89
C GLY A 34 0.46 -3.96 -3.52
N GLY A 35 0.86 -4.50 -2.36
CA GLY A 35 2.26 -4.80 -1.98
C GLY A 35 3.17 -3.63 -1.63
N GLY A 36 2.83 -2.40 -1.97
CA GLY A 36 3.70 -1.23 -1.77
C GLY A 36 4.07 -0.96 -0.32
N PHE A 37 3.22 -1.34 0.62
CA PHE A 37 3.46 -1.14 2.05
C PHE A 37 4.65 -1.94 2.60
N LEU A 38 5.08 -2.98 1.90
CA LEU A 38 6.23 -3.80 2.29
C LEU A 38 7.48 -3.48 1.49
N ILE A 39 7.34 -3.20 0.18
CA ILE A 39 8.51 -3.02 -0.67
C ILE A 39 9.32 -1.80 -0.26
N THR A 40 8.67 -0.68 0.04
CA THR A 40 9.37 0.55 0.42
C THR A 40 10.19 0.39 1.71
N PRO A 41 9.64 -0.13 2.84
CA PRO A 41 10.44 -0.42 4.02
C PRO A 41 11.58 -1.42 3.77
N LEU A 42 11.35 -2.45 2.95
CA LEU A 42 12.41 -3.42 2.63
C LEU A 42 13.56 -2.80 1.83
N LEU A 43 13.25 -1.90 0.90
CA LEU A 43 14.25 -1.14 0.15
C LEU A 43 15.03 -0.20 1.09
N ILE A 44 14.35 0.47 2.02
CA ILE A 44 14.99 1.31 3.05
C ILE A 44 15.92 0.46 3.94
N PHE A 45 15.51 -0.75 4.36
CA PHE A 45 16.37 -1.66 5.11
C PHE A 45 17.58 -2.15 4.32
N TYR A 46 17.50 -2.10 3.00
CA TYR A 46 18.61 -2.40 2.10
C TYR A 46 19.46 -1.15 1.76
N ASN A 47 19.33 -0.09 2.56
CA ASN A 47 20.02 1.20 2.46
C ASN A 47 19.70 2.00 1.17
N ILE A 48 18.59 1.72 0.50
CA ILE A 48 18.11 2.55 -0.60
C ILE A 48 17.45 3.80 0.00
N PRO A 49 17.82 5.02 -0.46
CA PRO A 49 17.25 6.25 0.06
C PRO A 49 15.72 6.24 0.05
N PRO A 50 15.04 6.66 1.13
CA PRO A 50 13.58 6.62 1.25
C PRO A 50 12.85 7.26 0.08
N VAL A 51 13.36 8.37 -0.44
CA VAL A 51 12.82 9.07 -1.61
C VAL A 51 12.77 8.16 -2.85
N VAL A 52 13.88 7.46 -3.13
CA VAL A 52 14.00 6.54 -4.28
C VAL A 52 13.15 5.29 -4.04
N ALA A 53 13.17 4.75 -2.81
CA ALA A 53 12.39 3.57 -2.43
C ALA A 53 10.88 3.80 -2.61
N VAL A 54 10.36 4.96 -2.20
CA VAL A 54 8.95 5.37 -2.37
C VAL A 54 8.59 5.49 -3.85
N ALA A 55 9.32 6.29 -4.60
CA ALA A 55 9.00 6.59 -5.99
C ALA A 55 9.17 5.36 -6.90
N THR A 56 10.21 4.56 -6.67
CA THR A 56 10.49 3.36 -7.48
C THR A 56 9.61 2.18 -7.08
N GLY A 57 9.37 1.99 -5.78
CA GLY A 57 8.50 0.92 -5.26
C GLY A 57 7.06 1.03 -5.78
N ALA A 58 6.57 2.24 -6.02
CA ALA A 58 5.26 2.50 -6.60
C ALA A 58 5.06 1.80 -7.96
N ASN A 59 6.10 1.65 -8.78
CA ASN A 59 6.01 0.92 -10.06
C ASN A 59 5.67 -0.56 -9.88
N GLN A 60 6.26 -1.22 -8.88
CA GLN A 60 5.91 -2.61 -8.55
C GLN A 60 4.44 -2.72 -8.12
N VAL A 61 3.93 -1.73 -7.37
CA VAL A 61 2.52 -1.67 -6.97
C VAL A 61 1.61 -1.62 -8.18
N VAL A 62 1.91 -0.78 -9.18
CA VAL A 62 1.15 -0.73 -10.44
C VAL A 62 1.11 -2.10 -11.10
N ALA A 63 2.27 -2.72 -11.30
CA ALA A 63 2.37 -3.99 -12.01
C ALA A 63 1.65 -5.14 -11.28
N SER A 64 1.84 -5.26 -9.97
CA SER A 64 1.17 -6.28 -9.16
C SER A 64 -0.34 -6.04 -9.06
N SER A 65 -0.78 -4.78 -8.98
CA SER A 65 -2.20 -4.40 -8.92
C SER A 65 -2.92 -4.67 -10.23
N ILE A 66 -2.29 -4.46 -11.38
CA ILE A 66 -2.85 -4.83 -12.70
C ILE A 66 -3.14 -6.34 -12.73
N SER A 67 -2.18 -7.16 -12.32
CA SER A 67 -2.36 -8.62 -12.29
C SER A 67 -3.53 -9.04 -11.38
N GLY A 68 -3.62 -8.44 -10.19
CA GLY A 68 -4.73 -8.66 -9.26
C GLY A 68 -6.07 -8.16 -9.78
N ALA A 69 -6.14 -6.95 -10.33
CA ALA A 69 -7.36 -6.33 -10.84
C ALA A 69 -7.97 -7.13 -12.01
N ILE A 70 -7.15 -7.64 -12.94
CA ILE A 70 -7.60 -8.50 -14.03
C ILE A 70 -8.29 -9.76 -13.49
N SER A 71 -7.71 -10.39 -12.46
CA SER A 71 -8.31 -11.56 -11.82
C SER A 71 -9.68 -11.25 -11.19
N HIS A 72 -9.80 -10.12 -10.50
CA HIS A 72 -11.05 -9.66 -9.88
C HIS A 72 -12.08 -9.18 -10.90
N PHE A 73 -11.64 -8.57 -12.01
CA PHE A 73 -12.51 -8.17 -13.11
C PHE A 73 -13.18 -9.38 -13.76
N ARG A 74 -12.39 -10.42 -14.08
CA ARG A 74 -12.91 -11.68 -14.65
C ARG A 74 -13.92 -12.39 -13.74
N ARG A 75 -13.79 -12.24 -12.43
CA ARG A 75 -14.71 -12.80 -11.43
C ARG A 75 -15.94 -11.91 -11.18
N GLY A 76 -16.05 -10.76 -11.83
CA GLY A 76 -17.16 -9.84 -11.63
C GLY A 76 -17.19 -9.15 -10.25
N SER A 77 -16.13 -9.26 -9.45
CA SER A 77 -16.03 -8.69 -8.10
C SER A 77 -15.50 -7.25 -8.06
N LEU A 78 -15.31 -6.59 -9.21
CA LEU A 78 -14.90 -5.21 -9.33
C LEU A 78 -16.10 -4.29 -9.59
N ASP A 79 -16.33 -3.30 -8.75
CA ASP A 79 -17.35 -2.25 -8.97
C ASP A 79 -16.70 -1.00 -9.59
N VAL A 80 -16.76 -0.91 -10.92
CA VAL A 80 -16.13 0.19 -11.67
C VAL A 80 -16.68 1.54 -11.23
N LYS A 81 -17.99 1.66 -10.97
CA LYS A 81 -18.61 2.93 -10.58
C LYS A 81 -18.09 3.42 -9.23
N LEU A 82 -17.94 2.51 -8.27
CA LEU A 82 -17.34 2.83 -6.98
C LEU A 82 -15.86 3.17 -7.14
N GLY A 83 -15.13 2.40 -7.96
CA GLY A 83 -13.72 2.63 -8.26
C GLY A 83 -13.45 3.98 -8.94
N THR A 84 -14.32 4.42 -9.86
CA THR A 84 -14.15 5.74 -10.51
C THR A 84 -14.38 6.90 -9.53
N VAL A 85 -15.34 6.79 -8.62
CA VAL A 85 -15.56 7.81 -7.58
C VAL A 85 -14.35 7.91 -6.64
N LEU A 86 -13.82 6.76 -6.20
CA LEU A 86 -12.58 6.70 -5.41
C LEU A 86 -11.37 7.25 -6.18
N LEU A 87 -11.31 6.98 -7.49
CA LEU A 87 -10.24 7.44 -8.37
C LEU A 87 -10.20 8.96 -8.47
N VAL A 88 -11.34 9.61 -8.65
CA VAL A 88 -11.41 11.09 -8.70
C VAL A 88 -10.86 11.71 -7.41
N GLY A 89 -11.29 11.21 -6.26
CA GLY A 89 -10.72 11.62 -4.97
C GLY A 89 -9.23 11.31 -4.87
N GLY A 90 -8.84 10.10 -5.29
CA GLY A 90 -7.47 9.62 -5.25
C GLY A 90 -6.50 10.46 -6.08
N LEU A 91 -6.88 10.84 -7.31
CA LEU A 91 -6.05 11.69 -8.16
C LEU A 91 -5.91 13.10 -7.59
N ALA A 92 -7.00 13.70 -7.11
CA ALA A 92 -6.93 15.00 -6.44
C ALA A 92 -6.04 14.95 -5.19
N GLY A 93 -6.18 13.90 -4.37
CA GLY A 93 -5.34 13.68 -3.19
C GLY A 93 -3.88 13.44 -3.56
N ALA A 94 -3.62 12.65 -4.61
CA ALA A 94 -2.27 12.38 -5.10
C ALA A 94 -1.56 13.66 -5.56
N THR A 95 -2.24 14.55 -6.27
CA THR A 95 -1.70 15.84 -6.68
C THR A 95 -1.28 16.68 -5.49
N VAL A 96 -2.14 16.79 -4.47
CA VAL A 96 -1.82 17.49 -3.22
C VAL A 96 -0.67 16.79 -2.49
N GLY A 97 -0.69 15.46 -2.44
CA GLY A 97 0.36 14.68 -1.79
C GLY A 97 1.74 14.83 -2.44
N ILE A 98 1.81 14.91 -3.78
CA ILE A 98 3.07 15.16 -4.50
C ILE A 98 3.58 16.58 -4.19
N TRP A 99 2.69 17.56 -4.12
CA TRP A 99 3.08 18.92 -3.74
C TRP A 99 3.64 18.96 -2.30
N ILE A 100 2.98 18.29 -1.35
CA ILE A 100 3.49 18.13 0.03
C ILE A 100 4.85 17.41 0.03
N PHE A 101 4.99 16.34 -0.75
CA PHE A 101 6.25 15.59 -0.88
C PHE A 101 7.39 16.51 -1.35
N SER A 102 7.16 17.31 -2.39
CA SER A 102 8.15 18.25 -2.91
C SER A 102 8.53 19.33 -1.89
N LEU A 103 7.55 19.82 -1.13
CA LEU A 103 7.77 20.79 -0.06
C LEU A 103 8.62 20.18 1.08
N LEU A 104 8.29 18.98 1.53
CA LEU A 104 9.02 18.27 2.58
C LEU A 104 10.45 17.95 2.15
N ARG A 105 10.65 17.62 0.86
CA ARG A 105 11.98 17.42 0.27
C ARG A 105 12.80 18.69 0.29
N ALA A 106 12.21 19.85 -0.05
CA ALA A 106 12.88 21.13 -0.05
C ALA A 106 13.34 21.55 1.36
N ILE A 107 12.61 21.17 2.41
CA ILE A 107 12.94 21.41 3.81
C ILE A 107 13.97 20.41 4.35
N GLY A 108 14.26 19.31 3.63
CA GLY A 108 15.18 18.25 4.07
C GLY A 108 14.62 17.30 5.13
N GLN A 109 13.29 17.34 5.40
CA GLN A 109 12.63 16.52 6.43
C GLN A 109 11.91 15.28 5.88
N LEU A 110 12.04 15.04 4.58
CA LEU A 110 11.24 14.03 3.89
C LEU A 110 11.48 12.62 4.41
N ASP A 111 12.75 12.22 4.57
CA ASP A 111 13.12 10.86 4.97
C ASP A 111 12.62 10.52 6.38
N LEU A 112 12.71 11.47 7.30
CA LEU A 112 12.21 11.32 8.66
C LEU A 112 10.70 11.19 8.67
N ILE A 113 9.99 12.03 7.90
CA ILE A 113 8.53 12.02 7.83
C ILE A 113 8.02 10.73 7.19
N ILE A 114 8.63 10.26 6.10
CA ILE A 114 8.29 8.99 5.49
C ILE A 114 8.43 7.85 6.51
N SER A 115 9.58 7.75 7.17
CA SER A 115 9.85 6.70 8.15
C SER A 115 8.88 6.75 9.34
N LEU A 116 8.59 7.95 9.85
CA LEU A 116 7.63 8.14 10.94
C LEU A 116 6.21 7.75 10.53
N MET A 117 5.78 8.16 9.33
CA MET A 117 4.47 7.76 8.79
C MET A 117 4.36 6.24 8.65
N TYR A 118 5.41 5.57 8.16
CA TYR A 118 5.43 4.12 8.09
C TYR A 118 5.29 3.49 9.47
N VAL A 119 6.05 3.94 10.48
CA VAL A 119 5.96 3.42 11.86
C VAL A 119 4.55 3.57 12.41
N ILE A 120 3.95 4.76 12.29
CA ILE A 120 2.60 5.03 12.79
C ILE A 120 1.57 4.16 12.06
N PHE A 121 1.60 4.13 10.73
CA PHE A 121 0.60 3.41 9.95
C PHE A 121 0.76 1.89 10.04
N LEU A 122 1.98 1.35 9.93
CA LEU A 122 2.19 -0.09 10.07
C LEU A 122 1.90 -0.55 11.51
N GLY A 123 2.28 0.24 12.51
CA GLY A 123 2.00 -0.05 13.91
C GLY A 123 0.50 -0.06 14.20
N THR A 124 -0.23 0.99 13.80
CA THR A 124 -1.67 1.10 14.06
C THR A 124 -2.48 0.07 13.28
N VAL A 125 -2.29 0.00 11.97
CA VAL A 125 -3.08 -0.90 11.12
C VAL A 125 -2.68 -2.36 11.34
N GLY A 126 -1.39 -2.66 11.46
CA GLY A 126 -0.90 -4.01 11.77
C GLY A 126 -1.39 -4.48 13.15
N GLY A 127 -1.33 -3.60 14.16
CA GLY A 127 -1.85 -3.87 15.50
C GLY A 127 -3.36 -4.15 15.50
N LEU A 128 -4.15 -3.30 14.84
CA LEU A 128 -5.60 -3.49 14.73
C LEU A 128 -5.96 -4.79 14.00
N MET A 129 -5.30 -5.09 12.89
CA MET A 129 -5.53 -6.32 12.13
C MET A 129 -5.17 -7.57 12.93
N LEU A 130 -4.06 -7.52 13.67
CA LEU A 130 -3.64 -8.64 14.52
C LEU A 130 -4.60 -8.88 15.67
N LEU A 131 -5.01 -7.83 16.39
CA LEU A 131 -5.98 -7.91 17.48
C LEU A 131 -7.32 -8.48 16.99
N GLU A 132 -7.82 -7.99 15.87
CA GLU A 132 -9.07 -8.50 15.28
C GLU A 132 -8.96 -9.99 14.90
N SER A 133 -7.84 -10.36 14.29
CA SER A 133 -7.61 -11.74 13.86
C SER A 133 -7.49 -12.70 15.04
N ILE A 134 -6.76 -12.30 16.08
CA ILE A 134 -6.67 -13.09 17.34
C ILE A 134 -8.05 -13.25 17.98
N ASN A 135 -8.85 -12.18 18.03
CA ASN A 135 -10.20 -12.23 18.56
C ASN A 135 -11.11 -13.13 17.73
N ALA A 136 -10.99 -13.10 16.40
CA ALA A 136 -11.74 -13.97 15.50
C ALA A 136 -11.36 -15.45 15.69
N MET A 137 -10.06 -15.75 15.76
CA MET A 137 -9.57 -17.12 16.02
C MET A 137 -9.99 -17.65 17.41
N ARG A 138 -9.93 -16.81 18.46
CA ARG A 138 -10.39 -17.20 19.81
C ARG A 138 -11.88 -17.52 19.85
N ARG A 139 -12.71 -16.75 19.11
CA ARG A 139 -14.16 -17.02 18.99
C ARG A 139 -14.43 -18.32 18.22
N ALA A 140 -13.71 -18.52 17.11
CA ALA A 140 -13.81 -19.75 16.34
C ALA A 140 -13.44 -20.99 17.18
N ALA A 141 -12.41 -20.89 18.03
CA ALA A 141 -12.01 -21.95 18.94
C ALA A 141 -13.05 -22.24 20.06
N ARG A 142 -13.88 -21.24 20.41
CA ARG A 142 -14.97 -21.39 21.40
C ARG A 142 -16.29 -21.81 20.77
N ASN A 143 -16.34 -22.12 19.48
CA ASN A 143 -17.57 -22.39 18.72
C ASN A 143 -18.66 -21.31 18.90
N GLU A 144 -18.26 -20.07 19.20
CA GLU A 144 -19.18 -18.95 19.29
C GLU A 144 -19.67 -18.57 17.88
N PRO A 145 -20.99 -18.37 17.69
CA PRO A 145 -21.50 -17.94 16.40
C PRO A 145 -20.85 -16.61 15.99
N PRO A 146 -20.60 -16.42 14.67
CA PRO A 146 -20.07 -15.14 14.18
C PRO A 146 -20.98 -14.02 14.70
N VAL A 147 -20.40 -13.03 15.36
CA VAL A 147 -21.19 -11.88 15.85
C VAL A 147 -21.90 -11.27 14.65
N PRO A 148 -23.26 -11.28 14.65
CA PRO A 148 -23.97 -10.61 13.59
C PRO A 148 -23.49 -9.16 13.60
N ARG A 149 -22.90 -8.71 12.48
CA ARG A 149 -22.50 -7.32 12.35
C ARG A 149 -23.78 -6.50 12.50
N LYS A 150 -24.03 -6.01 13.73
CA LYS A 150 -25.18 -5.15 13.99
C LYS A 150 -25.18 -4.07 12.93
N PRO A 151 -26.29 -3.80 12.23
CA PRO A 151 -26.42 -2.63 11.39
C PRO A 151 -26.35 -1.42 12.33
N GLY A 152 -25.14 -1.03 12.70
CA GLY A 152 -24.90 0.06 13.60
C GLY A 152 -25.13 1.36 12.85
N HIS A 153 -25.75 2.29 13.50
CA HIS A 153 -26.14 3.61 13.10
C HIS A 153 -25.08 4.37 12.27
N GLN A 154 -25.16 4.23 10.95
CA GLN A 154 -24.45 5.14 10.02
C GLN A 154 -25.29 6.41 9.81
N HIS A 155 -25.85 6.98 10.86
CA HIS A 155 -26.68 8.19 10.75
C HIS A 155 -25.96 9.36 10.07
N TRP A 156 -24.63 9.46 10.19
CA TRP A 156 -23.88 10.55 9.58
C TRP A 156 -23.65 10.36 8.08
N VAL A 157 -23.38 9.15 7.60
CA VAL A 157 -23.19 8.85 6.16
C VAL A 157 -24.50 8.91 5.39
N HIS A 158 -25.60 8.50 6.03
CA HIS A 158 -26.94 8.54 5.43
C HIS A 158 -27.58 9.94 5.43
N LYS A 159 -27.09 10.89 6.23
CA LYS A 159 -27.58 12.28 6.24
C LYS A 159 -26.97 13.14 5.13
N LEU A 160 -25.85 12.71 4.51
CA LEU A 160 -25.17 13.48 3.47
C LEU A 160 -25.92 13.46 2.13
N PRO A 161 -25.88 14.56 1.37
CA PRO A 161 -26.45 14.65 0.02
C PRO A 161 -25.64 13.80 -0.99
N LEU A 162 -26.07 13.80 -2.27
CA LEU A 162 -25.40 13.10 -3.38
C LEU A 162 -25.33 11.57 -3.19
N LYS A 163 -26.47 10.95 -2.85
CA LYS A 163 -26.57 9.50 -2.71
C LYS A 163 -26.60 8.81 -4.08
N VAL A 164 -25.72 7.82 -4.25
CA VAL A 164 -25.61 7.04 -5.47
C VAL A 164 -25.75 5.55 -5.15
N ARG A 165 -26.44 4.84 -6.03
CA ARG A 165 -26.61 3.40 -5.92
C ARG A 165 -25.48 2.68 -6.67
N PHE A 166 -24.71 1.87 -5.94
CA PHE A 166 -23.67 1.01 -6.47
C PHE A 166 -24.22 -0.42 -6.65
N LYS A 167 -24.54 -0.78 -7.91
CA LYS A 167 -25.30 -2.01 -8.20
C LYS A 167 -24.54 -3.27 -7.81
N LYS A 168 -23.22 -3.35 -8.05
CA LYS A 168 -22.40 -4.53 -7.75
C LYS A 168 -22.14 -4.67 -6.26
N SER A 169 -21.88 -3.57 -5.57
CA SER A 169 -21.68 -3.53 -4.12
C SER A 169 -22.98 -3.65 -3.33
N LYS A 170 -24.14 -3.54 -4.00
CA LYS A 170 -25.50 -3.53 -3.38
C LYS A 170 -25.65 -2.49 -2.26
N ILE A 171 -24.99 -1.34 -2.38
CA ILE A 171 -24.92 -0.29 -1.37
C ILE A 171 -25.49 1.01 -1.92
N PHE A 172 -26.15 1.77 -1.04
CA PHE A 172 -26.65 3.11 -1.30
C PHE A 172 -25.93 4.06 -0.35
N LEU A 173 -24.93 4.77 -0.87
CA LEU A 173 -24.06 5.66 -0.08
C LEU A 173 -23.93 7.03 -0.73
N SER A 174 -23.59 8.05 0.08
CA SER A 174 -23.17 9.35 -0.43
C SER A 174 -21.80 9.24 -1.12
N VAL A 175 -21.61 10.02 -2.18
CA VAL A 175 -20.34 10.15 -2.91
C VAL A 175 -19.28 10.84 -2.06
N ILE A 176 -19.66 11.74 -1.16
CA ILE A 176 -18.76 12.59 -0.38
C ILE A 176 -17.76 11.76 0.47
N PRO A 177 -18.17 10.82 1.33
CA PRO A 177 -17.22 10.05 2.13
C PRO A 177 -16.35 9.12 1.28
N ILE A 178 -16.83 8.70 0.10
CA ILE A 178 -16.05 7.88 -0.83
C ILE A 178 -14.93 8.72 -1.46
N VAL A 179 -15.24 9.91 -1.94
CA VAL A 179 -14.26 10.86 -2.50
C VAL A 179 -13.27 11.30 -1.42
N ALA A 180 -13.74 11.63 -0.21
CA ALA A 180 -12.89 12.01 0.91
C ALA A 180 -11.90 10.88 1.30
N LEU A 181 -12.38 9.63 1.30
CA LEU A 181 -11.52 8.46 1.52
C LEU A 181 -10.49 8.31 0.40
N GLY A 182 -10.92 8.41 -0.87
CA GLY A 182 -10.01 8.39 -2.02
C GLY A 182 -8.95 9.48 -1.92
N PHE A 183 -9.35 10.71 -1.56
CA PHE A 183 -8.47 11.86 -1.40
C PHE A 183 -7.41 11.64 -0.31
N ALA A 184 -7.82 11.21 0.88
CA ALA A 184 -6.91 10.93 1.98
C ALA A 184 -5.88 9.85 1.61
N ILE A 185 -6.36 8.78 0.94
CA ILE A 185 -5.48 7.69 0.51
C ILE A 185 -4.57 8.13 -0.65
N GLY A 186 -5.05 9.01 -1.55
CA GLY A 186 -4.21 9.60 -2.59
C GLY A 186 -3.02 10.36 -2.04
N ILE A 187 -3.23 11.19 -1.01
CA ILE A 187 -2.14 11.89 -0.30
C ILE A 187 -1.15 10.88 0.29
N LEU A 188 -1.64 9.87 1.02
CA LEU A 188 -0.78 8.86 1.63
C LEU A 188 0.01 8.05 0.59
N THR A 189 -0.65 7.70 -0.53
CA THR A 189 0.00 6.99 -1.65
C THR A 189 1.17 7.78 -2.21
N SER A 190 1.01 9.08 -2.38
CA SER A 190 2.05 9.95 -2.97
C SER A 190 3.23 10.20 -2.05
N ILE A 191 2.99 10.26 -0.73
CA ILE A 191 4.04 10.49 0.26
C ILE A 191 4.78 9.19 0.61
N MET A 192 4.04 8.08 0.76
CA MET A 192 4.60 6.81 1.23
C MET A 192 4.92 5.82 0.09
N GLY A 193 4.39 6.01 -1.13
CA GLY A 193 4.57 5.04 -2.21
C GLY A 193 3.85 3.70 -2.03
N VAL A 194 2.94 3.61 -1.05
CA VAL A 194 2.26 2.35 -0.64
C VAL A 194 1.23 1.87 -1.66
N GLY A 195 0.76 2.75 -2.55
CA GLY A 195 -0.39 2.45 -3.41
C GLY A 195 -1.74 2.47 -2.67
N GLY A 196 -1.74 2.70 -1.38
CA GLY A 196 -2.93 2.92 -0.56
C GLY A 196 -3.79 1.68 -0.25
N GLY A 197 -3.60 0.54 -0.91
CA GLY A 197 -4.47 -0.64 -0.77
C GLY A 197 -4.55 -1.20 0.65
N PHE A 198 -3.44 -1.17 1.33
CA PHE A 198 -3.30 -1.59 2.72
C PHE A 198 -4.20 -0.80 3.70
N ILE A 199 -4.40 0.50 3.47
CA ILE A 199 -5.29 1.36 4.26
C ILE A 199 -6.69 1.38 3.65
N MET A 200 -6.80 1.37 2.31
CA MET A 200 -8.05 1.41 1.58
C MET A 200 -8.96 0.23 1.94
N VAL A 201 -8.42 -0.99 1.94
CA VAL A 201 -9.20 -2.20 2.20
C VAL A 201 -9.88 -2.15 3.58
N PRO A 202 -9.16 -1.96 4.70
CA PRO A 202 -9.81 -1.82 6.00
C PRO A 202 -10.73 -0.60 6.08
N ALA A 203 -10.35 0.56 5.51
CA ALA A 203 -11.19 1.74 5.54
C ALA A 203 -12.53 1.54 4.80
N MET A 204 -12.53 0.90 3.63
CA MET A 204 -13.76 0.56 2.93
C MET A 204 -14.63 -0.43 3.70
N ILE A 205 -14.03 -1.40 4.40
CA ILE A 205 -14.76 -2.42 5.17
C ILE A 205 -15.33 -1.82 6.46
N TYR A 206 -14.55 -1.05 7.20
CA TYR A 206 -14.94 -0.57 8.53
C TYR A 206 -15.67 0.77 8.49
N LEU A 207 -15.20 1.72 7.67
CA LEU A 207 -15.78 3.05 7.56
C LEU A 207 -16.99 3.09 6.65
N LEU A 208 -16.90 2.48 5.45
CA LEU A 208 -17.97 2.47 4.45
C LEU A 208 -18.84 1.20 4.46
N ARG A 209 -18.45 0.17 5.22
CA ARG A 209 -19.13 -1.14 5.33
C ARG A 209 -19.40 -1.82 3.99
N ILE A 210 -18.47 -1.68 3.06
CA ILE A 210 -18.56 -2.31 1.75
C ILE A 210 -18.25 -3.82 1.90
N PRO A 211 -18.97 -4.70 1.20
CA PRO A 211 -18.69 -6.15 1.22
C PRO A 211 -17.26 -6.46 0.77
N THR A 212 -16.55 -7.28 1.52
CA THR A 212 -15.12 -7.60 1.32
C THR A 212 -14.81 -8.16 -0.06
N ASN A 213 -15.73 -8.91 -0.67
CA ASN A 213 -15.57 -9.48 -2.00
C ASN A 213 -15.45 -8.43 -3.12
N VAL A 214 -16.02 -7.24 -2.93
CA VAL A 214 -15.96 -6.14 -3.91
C VAL A 214 -14.84 -5.14 -3.58
N VAL A 215 -14.50 -5.01 -2.30
CA VAL A 215 -13.49 -4.06 -1.82
C VAL A 215 -12.14 -4.29 -2.49
N VAL A 216 -11.63 -5.53 -2.48
CA VAL A 216 -10.30 -5.86 -3.00
C VAL A 216 -10.17 -5.52 -4.49
N GLY A 217 -11.14 -5.95 -5.32
CA GLY A 217 -11.10 -5.63 -6.75
C GLY A 217 -11.20 -4.14 -7.04
N THR A 218 -12.07 -3.44 -6.30
CA THR A 218 -12.30 -2.01 -6.49
C THR A 218 -11.13 -1.15 -6.01
N SER A 219 -10.47 -1.54 -4.90
CA SER A 219 -9.27 -0.87 -4.43
C SER A 219 -8.11 -1.04 -5.40
N LEU A 220 -7.87 -2.27 -5.91
CA LEU A 220 -6.83 -2.51 -6.91
C LEU A 220 -7.03 -1.68 -8.18
N PHE A 221 -8.28 -1.54 -8.64
CA PHE A 221 -8.59 -0.68 -9.78
C PHE A 221 -8.16 0.78 -9.53
N GLN A 222 -8.53 1.36 -8.39
CA GLN A 222 -8.14 2.74 -8.05
C GLN A 222 -6.62 2.87 -7.86
N ILE A 223 -5.97 1.90 -7.21
CA ILE A 223 -4.53 1.89 -6.96
C ILE A 223 -3.74 1.97 -8.26
N ILE A 224 -4.11 1.20 -9.29
CA ILE A 224 -3.41 1.20 -10.58
C ILE A 224 -3.26 2.63 -11.12
N PHE A 225 -4.38 3.36 -11.19
CA PHE A 225 -4.37 4.69 -11.81
C PHE A 225 -3.73 5.74 -10.92
N VAL A 226 -4.03 5.73 -9.61
CA VAL A 226 -3.45 6.71 -8.67
C VAL A 226 -1.95 6.51 -8.54
N THR A 227 -1.49 5.26 -8.43
CA THR A 227 -0.06 4.98 -8.30
C THR A 227 0.70 5.22 -9.60
N ALA A 228 0.12 4.87 -10.76
CA ALA A 228 0.71 5.20 -12.06
C ALA A 228 0.84 6.73 -12.25
N TYR A 229 -0.21 7.48 -11.93
CA TYR A 229 -0.17 8.94 -11.94
C TYR A 229 0.93 9.48 -11.01
N THR A 230 0.96 9.01 -9.77
CA THR A 230 1.98 9.41 -8.79
C THR A 230 3.39 9.13 -9.30
N THR A 231 3.63 7.94 -9.86
CA THR A 231 4.95 7.55 -10.39
C THR A 231 5.37 8.45 -11.55
N ILE A 232 4.47 8.71 -12.51
CA ILE A 232 4.77 9.56 -13.68
C ILE A 232 5.10 10.99 -13.22
N VAL A 233 4.30 11.55 -12.32
CA VAL A 233 4.55 12.91 -11.83
C VAL A 233 5.80 12.97 -10.97
N GLN A 234 6.06 12.00 -10.10
CA GLN A 234 7.29 11.90 -9.31
C GLN A 234 8.53 11.78 -10.20
N ALA A 235 8.46 11.00 -11.29
CA ALA A 235 9.56 10.88 -12.23
C ALA A 235 9.83 12.21 -12.96
N ALA A 236 8.78 12.93 -13.35
CA ALA A 236 8.88 14.19 -14.09
C ALA A 236 9.29 15.39 -13.22
N THR A 237 8.84 15.43 -11.95
CA THR A 237 9.05 16.60 -11.08
C THR A 237 10.21 16.42 -10.11
N ASN A 238 10.37 15.24 -9.54
CA ASN A 238 11.33 14.97 -8.46
C ASN A 238 12.55 14.15 -8.92
N PHE A 239 12.55 13.60 -10.14
CA PHE A 239 13.64 12.77 -10.70
C PHE A 239 14.10 11.64 -9.76
N SER A 240 13.15 11.05 -9.00
CA SER A 240 13.44 10.10 -7.91
C SER A 240 13.16 8.64 -8.27
N VAL A 241 12.73 8.35 -9.51
CA VAL A 241 12.41 6.99 -9.96
C VAL A 241 13.62 6.34 -10.63
N ASP A 242 14.17 5.29 -10.01
CA ASP A 242 15.22 4.48 -10.63
C ASP A 242 14.59 3.43 -11.54
N ILE A 243 14.81 3.59 -12.85
CA ILE A 243 14.19 2.75 -13.89
C ILE A 243 14.69 1.30 -13.80
N VAL A 244 15.97 1.10 -13.50
CA VAL A 244 16.57 -0.24 -13.42
C VAL A 244 15.95 -1.01 -12.26
N LEU A 245 15.91 -0.38 -11.09
CA LEU A 245 15.27 -0.95 -9.90
C LEU A 245 13.78 -1.20 -10.15
N ALA A 246 13.07 -0.26 -10.78
CA ALA A 246 11.65 -0.39 -11.11
C ALA A 246 11.37 -1.63 -11.96
N LEU A 247 12.12 -1.83 -13.04
CA LEU A 247 11.93 -2.97 -13.95
C LEU A 247 12.16 -4.31 -13.25
N ILE A 248 13.22 -4.42 -12.45
CA ILE A 248 13.52 -5.64 -11.70
C ILE A 248 12.38 -5.97 -10.72
N LEU A 249 11.92 -4.96 -9.96
CA LEU A 249 10.83 -5.11 -9.01
C LEU A 249 9.50 -5.43 -9.68
N MET A 250 9.20 -4.81 -10.82
CA MET A 250 7.97 -5.06 -11.60
C MET A 250 7.91 -6.52 -12.08
N VAL A 251 8.98 -7.01 -12.71
CA VAL A 251 9.02 -8.39 -13.22
C VAL A 251 8.88 -9.39 -12.07
N ALA A 252 9.68 -9.24 -11.02
CA ALA A 252 9.64 -10.11 -9.86
C ALA A 252 8.28 -10.03 -9.13
N GLY A 253 7.75 -8.81 -8.99
CA GLY A 253 6.47 -8.55 -8.34
C GLY A 253 5.28 -9.18 -9.07
N VAL A 254 5.23 -9.11 -10.40
CA VAL A 254 4.17 -9.74 -11.20
C VAL A 254 4.21 -11.26 -11.08
N ILE A 255 5.39 -11.86 -11.20
CA ILE A 255 5.57 -13.31 -11.06
C ILE A 255 5.12 -13.75 -9.65
N GLY A 256 5.61 -13.06 -8.61
CA GLY A 256 5.23 -13.32 -7.23
C GLY A 256 3.71 -13.20 -7.02
N ALA A 257 3.08 -12.13 -7.53
CA ALA A 257 1.65 -11.88 -7.38
C ALA A 257 0.79 -13.00 -8.00
N GLN A 258 1.17 -13.53 -9.14
CA GLN A 258 0.42 -14.64 -9.77
C GLN A 258 0.41 -15.91 -8.91
N TYR A 259 1.56 -16.25 -8.32
CA TYR A 259 1.65 -17.37 -7.37
C TYR A 259 0.89 -17.06 -6.08
N GLY A 260 1.01 -15.84 -5.55
CA GLY A 260 0.34 -15.38 -4.35
C GLY A 260 -1.19 -15.48 -4.44
N VAL A 261 -1.79 -15.06 -5.56
CA VAL A 261 -3.23 -15.20 -5.81
C VAL A 261 -3.69 -16.66 -5.72
N ARG A 262 -2.93 -17.61 -6.26
CA ARG A 262 -3.27 -19.04 -6.22
C ARG A 262 -3.22 -19.62 -4.80
N VAL A 263 -2.22 -19.23 -4.02
CA VAL A 263 -2.06 -19.67 -2.62
C VAL A 263 -3.08 -19.02 -1.71
N GLY A 264 -3.34 -17.72 -1.88
CA GLY A 264 -4.31 -16.96 -1.09
C GLY A 264 -5.73 -17.54 -1.14
N GLN A 265 -6.09 -18.22 -2.24
CA GLN A 265 -7.40 -18.89 -2.39
C GLN A 265 -7.54 -20.14 -1.51
N LYS A 266 -6.44 -20.76 -1.08
CA LYS A 266 -6.44 -21.98 -0.25
C LYS A 266 -6.50 -21.69 1.25
N LEU A 267 -6.17 -20.46 1.65
CA LEU A 267 -6.11 -20.05 3.07
C LEU A 267 -7.44 -19.46 3.53
N ARG A 268 -7.78 -19.68 4.80
CA ARG A 268 -8.95 -19.05 5.41
C ARG A 268 -8.68 -17.55 5.62
N GLY A 269 -9.68 -16.70 5.35
CA GLY A 269 -9.53 -15.25 5.44
C GLY A 269 -9.00 -14.73 6.79
N GLU A 270 -9.30 -15.43 7.88
CA GLU A 270 -8.83 -15.10 9.24
C GLU A 270 -7.32 -15.35 9.38
N GLN A 271 -6.83 -16.47 8.84
CA GLN A 271 -5.40 -16.81 8.84
C GLN A 271 -4.59 -15.83 7.98
N LEU A 272 -5.15 -15.46 6.82
CA LEU A 272 -4.57 -14.45 5.95
C LEU A 272 -4.41 -13.11 6.66
N ARG A 273 -5.45 -12.64 7.36
CA ARG A 273 -5.39 -11.38 8.11
C ARG A 273 -4.41 -11.43 9.28
N ALA A 274 -4.33 -12.57 10.00
CA ALA A 274 -3.37 -12.75 11.08
C ALA A 274 -1.94 -12.67 10.57
N LEU A 275 -1.65 -13.40 9.48
CA LEU A 275 -0.33 -13.43 8.87
C LEU A 275 0.08 -12.04 8.37
N LEU A 276 -0.85 -11.34 7.68
CA LEU A 276 -0.62 -9.97 7.23
C LEU A 276 -0.37 -9.02 8.39
N GLY A 277 -1.23 -9.05 9.43
CA GLY A 277 -1.09 -8.19 10.60
C GLY A 277 0.22 -8.42 11.34
N LEU A 278 0.64 -9.67 11.50
CA LEU A 278 1.91 -10.02 12.14
C LEU A 278 3.10 -9.49 11.33
N LEU A 279 3.09 -9.70 10.01
CA LEU A 279 4.17 -9.28 9.13
C LEU A 279 4.28 -7.76 9.07
N VAL A 280 3.15 -7.06 8.95
CA VAL A 280 3.09 -5.60 8.97
C VAL A 280 3.63 -5.03 10.28
N LEU A 281 3.21 -5.63 11.41
CA LEU A 281 3.68 -5.22 12.72
C LEU A 281 5.19 -5.46 12.88
N ALA A 282 5.70 -6.61 12.43
CA ALA A 282 7.12 -6.92 12.49
C ALA A 282 7.97 -5.91 11.71
N VAL A 283 7.53 -5.54 10.51
CA VAL A 283 8.19 -4.51 9.69
C VAL A 283 8.10 -3.14 10.36
N GLY A 284 6.94 -2.77 10.90
CA GLY A 284 6.74 -1.50 11.62
C GLY A 284 7.61 -1.39 12.87
N VAL A 285 7.71 -2.45 13.67
CA VAL A 285 8.58 -2.51 14.86
C VAL A 285 10.05 -2.39 14.46
N ARG A 286 10.49 -3.11 13.43
CA ARG A 286 11.87 -3.00 12.95
C ARG A 286 12.19 -1.57 12.49
N LEU A 287 11.27 -0.93 11.77
CA LEU A 287 11.45 0.44 11.32
C LEU A 287 11.48 1.43 12.51
N ALA A 288 10.63 1.21 13.53
CA ALA A 288 10.65 2.00 14.75
C ALA A 288 11.98 1.86 15.51
N ILE A 289 12.52 0.64 15.60
CA ILE A 289 13.84 0.41 16.20
C ILE A 289 14.92 1.13 15.40
N ALA A 290 14.91 1.02 14.07
CA ALA A 290 15.88 1.70 13.20
C ALA A 290 15.83 3.23 13.32
N LEU A 291 14.66 3.78 13.68
CA LEU A 291 14.49 5.24 13.87
C LEU A 291 15.02 5.73 15.23
N VAL A 292 14.98 4.87 16.26
CA VAL A 292 15.37 5.21 17.65
C VAL A 292 16.83 4.87 17.94
N VAL A 293 17.33 3.78 17.32
CA VAL A 293 18.72 3.35 17.51
C VAL A 293 19.63 4.25 16.67
N THR A 294 20.55 4.94 17.32
CA THR A 294 21.57 5.74 16.64
C THR A 294 22.37 4.87 15.67
N PRO A 295 22.57 5.30 14.41
CA PRO A 295 23.42 4.57 13.47
C PRO A 295 24.84 4.42 14.03
N ALA A 296 25.47 3.28 13.78
CA ALA A 296 26.83 2.98 14.23
C ALA A 296 27.87 3.99 13.68
N ASP A 297 27.57 4.57 12.50
CA ASP A 297 28.39 5.59 11.85
C ASP A 297 27.65 6.95 11.90
N VAL A 298 28.02 7.77 12.89
CA VAL A 298 27.45 9.13 13.08
C VAL A 298 27.95 10.13 12.03
N TYR A 299 29.03 9.82 11.32
CA TYR A 299 29.64 10.66 10.29
C TYR A 299 30.05 9.83 9.08
N SER A 300 29.23 9.80 8.04
CA SER A 300 29.72 9.49 6.70
C SER A 300 30.39 10.74 6.14
N VAL A 301 31.70 10.84 6.27
CA VAL A 301 32.47 11.82 5.52
C VAL A 301 32.42 11.41 4.06
N VAL A 302 31.56 12.05 3.27
CA VAL A 302 31.70 12.01 1.82
C VAL A 302 33.01 12.72 1.51
N MET A 303 34.07 11.96 1.32
CA MET A 303 35.28 12.52 0.72
C MET A 303 34.89 12.97 -0.69
N GLY A 304 34.64 14.26 -0.85
CA GLY A 304 34.59 14.90 -2.14
C GLY A 304 35.92 14.64 -2.83
N VAL A 305 35.95 13.70 -3.77
CA VAL A 305 37.05 13.59 -4.73
C VAL A 305 36.94 14.86 -5.58
N GLY A 306 37.66 15.89 -5.14
CA GLY A 306 37.97 17.01 -6.01
C GLY A 306 38.89 16.54 -7.12
N ASN A 307 38.43 16.65 -8.34
CA ASN A 307 39.15 17.20 -9.51
C ASN A 307 38.19 17.23 -10.67
#